data_411e3b525f25c80e0ec186064929d937
#
_entry.id   411e3b525f25c80e0ec186064929d937
#
_cell.length_a   1.000
_cell.length_b   1.000
_cell.length_c   1.000
_cell.angle_alpha   90.00
_cell.angle_beta   90.00
_cell.angle_gamma   90.00
#
_symmetry.space_group_name_H-M   'P 1'
#
loop_
_entity.id
_entity.type
_entity.pdbx_description
1 polymer ?
#
loop_
_entity_poly.entity_id
_entity_poly.type
_entity_poly.pdbx_seq_one_letter_code
_entity_poly.pdbx_strand_id
1 'polypeptide(L)'
;LDLSRDEVCEYVINAVSNILANANIEYVKWDMNRQLTDMPRLGYNHEYTLGYYKIMSAITEKFPNILFEGCSSGGGRFDAGVLAYMPQIWTSDNSDAIARLKMQYSTSMCYPVYSISSHVTASPNHQCGRDTSLRTRADVAYCGTFGYELDVTKMSDEEFEEIKAQIKFEKRIQDLMCNGDLYRLINPYETNY
;
A
#
# COMPACT_ATOMS: atom_id res chain seq x y z
N LEU A 1 -17.44 8.89 9.79
CA LEU A 1 -17.04 10.04 10.63
C LEU A 1 -16.83 11.26 9.74
N ASP A 2 -17.19 12.42 10.23
CA ASP A 2 -17.04 13.70 9.54
C ASP A 2 -15.74 14.39 9.99
N LEU A 3 -14.66 14.19 9.21
CA LEU A 3 -13.34 14.74 9.53
C LEU A 3 -13.22 16.25 9.25
N SER A 4 -14.25 16.90 8.70
CA SER A 4 -14.28 18.36 8.62
C SER A 4 -14.53 19.04 9.98
N ARG A 5 -14.80 18.25 11.02
CA ARG A 5 -15.08 18.70 12.38
C ARG A 5 -13.91 18.41 13.32
N ASP A 6 -13.40 19.42 13.97
CA ASP A 6 -12.23 19.32 14.86
C ASP A 6 -12.42 18.31 15.99
N GLU A 7 -13.59 18.29 16.62
CA GLU A 7 -13.88 17.35 17.71
C GLU A 7 -13.87 15.88 17.26
N VAL A 8 -14.20 15.62 15.99
CA VAL A 8 -14.13 14.27 15.40
C VAL A 8 -12.66 13.88 15.14
N CYS A 9 -11.86 14.81 14.62
CA CYS A 9 -10.43 14.60 14.45
C CYS A 9 -9.74 14.31 15.79
N GLU A 10 -10.03 15.09 16.83
CA GLU A 10 -9.46 14.88 18.18
C GLU A 10 -9.88 13.54 18.77
N TYR A 11 -11.14 13.15 18.60
CA TYR A 11 -11.61 11.82 19.02
C TYR A 11 -10.80 10.71 18.37
N VAL A 12 -10.61 10.77 17.04
CA VAL A 12 -9.84 9.75 16.29
C VAL A 12 -8.38 9.73 16.73
N ILE A 13 -7.74 10.91 16.85
CA ILE A 13 -6.35 11.03 17.33
C ILE A 13 -6.18 10.37 18.71
N ASN A 14 -7.08 10.68 19.64
CA ASN A 14 -7.02 10.13 20.99
C ASN A 14 -7.27 8.63 21.03
N ALA A 15 -8.29 8.13 20.31
CA ALA A 15 -8.63 6.71 20.26
C ALA A 15 -7.48 5.86 19.68
N VAL A 16 -6.92 6.28 18.52
CA VAL A 16 -5.81 5.59 17.89
C VAL A 16 -4.54 5.69 18.72
N SER A 17 -4.22 6.88 19.23
CA SER A 17 -3.05 7.07 20.10
C SER A 17 -3.11 6.20 21.34
N ASN A 18 -4.28 6.00 21.92
CA ASN A 18 -4.42 5.11 23.08
C ASN A 18 -4.12 3.65 22.73
N ILE A 19 -4.53 3.18 21.55
CA ILE A 19 -4.21 1.82 21.11
C ILE A 19 -2.70 1.67 20.89
N LEU A 20 -2.09 2.61 20.13
CA LEU A 20 -0.67 2.56 19.79
C LEU A 20 0.25 2.69 21.01
N ALA A 21 -0.16 3.45 22.03
CA ALA A 21 0.61 3.59 23.26
C ALA A 21 0.55 2.36 24.18
N ASN A 22 -0.45 1.50 24.04
CA ASN A 22 -0.67 0.34 24.92
C ASN A 22 -0.40 -1.01 24.27
N ALA A 23 0.09 -1.03 23.03
CA ALA A 23 0.42 -2.26 22.32
C ALA A 23 1.76 -2.10 21.58
N ASN A 24 2.49 -3.20 21.42
CA ASN A 24 3.73 -3.23 20.64
C ASN A 24 3.38 -3.31 19.15
N ILE A 25 3.13 -2.15 18.52
CA ILE A 25 2.75 -2.01 17.12
C ILE A 25 3.85 -1.23 16.40
N GLU A 26 4.38 -1.79 15.33
CA GLU A 26 5.41 -1.18 14.48
C GLU A 26 4.88 -0.82 13.07
N TYR A 27 3.70 -1.35 12.72
CA TYR A 27 3.08 -1.16 11.41
C TYR A 27 1.57 -1.03 11.53
N VAL A 28 1.00 -0.08 10.79
CA VAL A 28 -0.45 0.15 10.70
C VAL A 28 -0.86 0.28 9.24
N LYS A 29 -1.77 -0.57 8.76
CA LYS A 29 -2.49 -0.33 7.53
C LYS A 29 -3.77 0.43 7.83
N TRP A 30 -3.83 1.68 7.37
CA TRP A 30 -4.94 2.59 7.60
C TRP A 30 -5.91 2.54 6.44
N ASP A 31 -7.02 1.83 6.64
CA ASP A 31 -7.97 1.57 5.59
C ASP A 31 -9.27 2.36 5.75
N MET A 32 -9.87 2.77 4.61
CA MET A 32 -11.21 3.34 4.53
C MET A 32 -11.86 2.95 3.20
N ASN A 33 -12.78 2.00 3.24
CA ASN A 33 -13.40 1.41 2.04
C ASN A 33 -14.71 2.07 1.63
N ARG A 34 -15.13 3.13 2.30
CA ARG A 34 -16.35 3.87 1.96
C ARG A 34 -16.02 5.21 1.32
N GLN A 35 -16.59 5.45 0.16
CA GLN A 35 -16.52 6.75 -0.50
C GLN A 35 -17.37 7.80 0.22
N LEU A 36 -17.00 9.07 0.08
CA LEU A 36 -17.80 10.21 0.52
C LEU A 36 -18.90 10.42 -0.51
N THR A 37 -20.13 10.01 -0.18
CA THR A 37 -21.31 10.11 -1.05
C THR A 37 -22.15 11.35 -0.75
N ASP A 38 -22.18 11.77 0.48
CA ASP A 38 -22.95 12.93 0.95
C ASP A 38 -22.04 14.13 1.17
N MET A 39 -22.24 15.17 0.39
CA MET A 39 -21.51 16.42 0.48
C MET A 39 -22.47 17.52 0.98
N PRO A 40 -22.50 17.78 2.29
CA PRO A 40 -23.49 18.68 2.89
C PRO A 40 -23.32 20.15 2.49
N ARG A 41 -22.13 20.54 2.01
CA ARG A 41 -21.81 21.89 1.57
C ARG A 41 -20.66 21.95 0.57
N LEU A 42 -20.54 23.08 -0.11
CA LEU A 42 -19.38 23.35 -0.96
C LEU A 42 -18.10 23.37 -0.13
N GLY A 43 -17.02 22.79 -0.67
CA GLY A 43 -15.70 22.70 0.00
C GLY A 43 -15.57 21.55 1.01
N TYR A 44 -16.63 20.79 1.29
CA TYR A 44 -16.64 19.71 2.28
C TYR A 44 -15.54 18.67 2.07
N ASN A 45 -15.31 18.22 0.83
CA ASN A 45 -14.27 17.22 0.54
C ASN A 45 -12.87 17.74 0.86
N HIS A 46 -12.62 19.02 0.59
CA HIS A 46 -11.34 19.65 0.91
C HIS A 46 -11.14 19.73 2.44
N GLU A 47 -12.14 20.20 3.17
CA GLU A 47 -12.09 20.26 4.64
C GLU A 47 -11.94 18.87 5.27
N TYR A 48 -12.63 17.86 4.73
CA TYR A 48 -12.48 16.47 5.14
C TYR A 48 -11.04 15.98 4.94
N THR A 49 -10.44 16.30 3.80
CA THR A 49 -9.05 15.91 3.48
C THR A 49 -8.05 16.62 4.40
N LEU A 50 -8.27 17.90 4.71
CA LEU A 50 -7.45 18.63 5.69
C LEU A 50 -7.57 18.02 7.10
N GLY A 51 -8.77 17.60 7.51
CA GLY A 51 -8.99 16.89 8.76
C GLY A 51 -8.28 15.54 8.80
N TYR A 52 -8.28 14.81 7.69
CA TYR A 52 -7.51 13.58 7.55
C TYR A 52 -5.99 13.82 7.72
N TYR A 53 -5.44 14.83 7.07
CA TYR A 53 -4.02 15.20 7.24
C TYR A 53 -3.71 15.66 8.67
N LYS A 54 -4.60 16.41 9.32
CA LYS A 54 -4.47 16.78 10.74
C LYS A 54 -4.33 15.54 11.63
N ILE A 55 -5.18 14.53 11.43
CA ILE A 55 -5.10 13.26 12.16
C ILE A 55 -3.77 12.56 11.91
N MET A 56 -3.37 12.42 10.64
CA MET A 56 -2.14 11.70 10.31
C MET A 56 -0.90 12.42 10.83
N SER A 57 -0.82 13.74 10.69
CA SER A 57 0.27 14.56 11.26
C SER A 57 0.41 14.32 12.75
N ALA A 58 -0.67 14.45 13.50
CA ALA A 58 -0.66 14.30 14.96
C ALA A 58 -0.23 12.89 15.41
N ILE A 59 -0.67 11.85 14.67
CA ILE A 59 -0.34 10.45 15.00
C ILE A 59 1.10 10.13 14.63
N THR A 60 1.56 10.49 13.43
CA THR A 60 2.93 10.18 12.98
C THR A 60 3.99 10.98 13.74
N GLU A 61 3.71 12.21 14.14
CA GLU A 61 4.57 12.99 15.02
C GLU A 61 4.69 12.36 16.42
N LYS A 62 3.60 11.82 16.94
CA LYS A 62 3.56 11.18 18.27
C LYS A 62 4.22 9.79 18.25
N PHE A 63 4.13 9.07 17.14
CA PHE A 63 4.64 7.71 16.98
C PHE A 63 5.57 7.58 15.75
N PRO A 64 6.73 8.27 15.75
CA PRO A 64 7.58 8.37 14.57
C PRO A 64 8.25 7.04 14.13
N ASN A 65 8.21 6.03 14.98
CA ASN A 65 8.77 4.71 14.69
C ASN A 65 7.73 3.70 14.15
N ILE A 66 6.47 4.12 14.00
CA ILE A 66 5.42 3.27 13.43
C ILE A 66 5.29 3.61 11.95
N LEU A 67 5.42 2.60 11.09
CA LEU A 67 5.16 2.73 9.66
C LEU A 67 3.65 2.70 9.39
N PHE A 68 3.16 3.67 8.62
CA PHE A 68 1.78 3.72 8.17
C PHE A 68 1.70 3.42 6.67
N GLU A 69 0.81 2.50 6.30
CA GLU A 69 0.38 2.23 4.93
C GLU A 69 -1.04 2.75 4.73
N GLY A 70 -1.27 3.51 3.67
CA GLY A 70 -2.59 3.96 3.29
C GLY A 70 -3.32 2.95 2.42
N CYS A 71 -4.62 2.77 2.69
CA CYS A 71 -5.54 2.01 1.85
C CYS A 71 -6.91 2.69 1.82
N SER A 72 -7.57 2.64 0.68
CA SER A 72 -8.96 3.08 0.54
C SER A 72 -9.58 2.37 -0.65
N SER A 73 -9.95 1.11 -0.50
CA SER A 73 -10.27 0.20 -1.61
C SER A 73 -9.18 0.26 -2.69
N GLY A 74 -7.92 0.16 -2.27
CA GLY A 74 -6.76 0.51 -3.06
C GLY A 74 -6.37 2.00 -2.90
N GLY A 75 -6.06 2.66 -4.01
CA GLY A 75 -5.51 4.01 -4.05
C GLY A 75 -6.53 5.16 -3.96
N GLY A 76 -7.74 4.96 -3.44
CA GLY A 76 -8.80 5.97 -3.42
C GLY A 76 -8.46 7.27 -2.65
N ARG A 77 -7.42 7.26 -1.80
CA ARG A 77 -6.88 8.43 -1.09
C ARG A 77 -5.39 8.64 -1.37
N PHE A 78 -4.90 8.12 -2.50
CA PHE A 78 -3.52 8.28 -2.88
C PHE A 78 -3.30 9.65 -3.53
N ASP A 79 -2.64 10.54 -2.84
CA ASP A 79 -2.18 11.84 -3.33
C ASP A 79 -0.79 12.16 -2.79
N ALA A 80 -0.18 13.23 -3.32
CA ALA A 80 1.16 13.63 -2.93
C ALA A 80 1.24 14.11 -1.46
N GLY A 81 0.16 14.64 -0.91
CA GLY A 81 0.11 15.11 0.48
C GLY A 81 0.12 13.97 1.48
N VAL A 82 -0.59 12.87 1.18
CA VAL A 82 -0.64 11.70 2.09
C VAL A 82 0.72 11.00 2.21
N LEU A 83 1.57 11.08 1.18
CA LEU A 83 2.92 10.50 1.22
C LEU A 83 3.82 11.11 2.30
N ALA A 84 3.51 12.32 2.79
CA ALA A 84 4.23 12.92 3.92
C ALA A 84 4.02 12.14 5.24
N TYR A 85 2.94 11.38 5.33
CA TYR A 85 2.54 10.64 6.54
C TYR A 85 2.56 9.14 6.35
N MET A 86 2.23 8.69 5.14
CA MET A 86 2.13 7.28 4.75
C MET A 86 3.04 7.05 3.53
N PRO A 87 4.30 6.67 3.73
CA PRO A 87 5.25 6.51 2.62
C PRO A 87 4.92 5.33 1.71
N GLN A 88 3.94 4.52 2.07
CA GLN A 88 3.52 3.31 1.38
C GLN A 88 2.00 3.29 1.22
N ILE A 89 1.52 3.02 0.02
CA ILE A 89 0.09 3.02 -0.31
C ILE A 89 -0.27 1.71 -1.04
N TRP A 90 -1.34 1.06 -0.60
CA TRP A 90 -1.99 -0.02 -1.35
C TRP A 90 -2.73 0.56 -2.54
N THR A 91 -2.23 0.34 -3.76
CA THR A 91 -2.70 1.05 -4.95
C THR A 91 -3.96 0.46 -5.57
N SER A 92 -4.21 -0.83 -5.35
CA SER A 92 -5.39 -1.54 -5.86
C SER A 92 -5.63 -2.84 -5.11
N ASP A 93 -6.90 -3.14 -4.82
CA ASP A 93 -7.32 -4.43 -4.26
C ASP A 93 -7.23 -5.58 -5.29
N ASN A 94 -7.02 -5.27 -6.58
CA ASN A 94 -6.71 -6.30 -7.55
C ASN A 94 -5.26 -6.75 -7.38
N SER A 95 -5.10 -7.94 -6.78
CA SER A 95 -3.82 -8.54 -6.43
C SER A 95 -3.27 -9.50 -7.50
N ASP A 96 -3.96 -9.66 -8.64
CA ASP A 96 -3.46 -10.45 -9.77
C ASP A 96 -2.16 -9.88 -10.33
N ALA A 97 -1.08 -10.68 -10.34
CA ALA A 97 0.25 -10.21 -10.73
C ALA A 97 0.29 -9.62 -12.17
N ILE A 98 -0.48 -10.20 -13.10
CA ILE A 98 -0.51 -9.71 -14.49
C ILE A 98 -1.24 -8.37 -14.59
N ALA A 99 -2.33 -8.19 -13.84
CA ALA A 99 -2.99 -6.88 -13.75
C ALA A 99 -2.09 -5.83 -13.08
N ARG A 100 -1.35 -6.23 -12.04
CA ARG A 100 -0.42 -5.37 -11.31
C ARG A 100 0.73 -4.82 -12.17
N LEU A 101 1.19 -5.53 -13.20
CA LEU A 101 2.17 -4.99 -14.16
C LEU A 101 1.72 -3.63 -14.70
N LYS A 102 0.45 -3.51 -15.12
CA LYS A 102 -0.11 -2.26 -15.66
C LYS A 102 -0.36 -1.23 -14.57
N MET A 103 -0.90 -1.65 -13.43
CA MET A 103 -1.22 -0.76 -12.32
C MET A 103 0.03 -0.11 -11.73
N GLN A 104 1.07 -0.89 -11.44
CA GLN A 104 2.33 -0.40 -10.87
C GLN A 104 3.09 0.47 -11.87
N TYR A 105 3.11 0.07 -13.14
CA TYR A 105 3.68 0.88 -14.22
C TYR A 105 3.01 2.25 -14.29
N SER A 106 1.66 2.30 -14.34
CA SER A 106 0.91 3.56 -14.42
C SER A 106 1.09 4.43 -13.18
N THR A 107 1.01 3.82 -11.98
CA THR A 107 1.21 4.54 -10.72
C THR A 107 2.61 5.15 -10.65
N SER A 108 3.63 4.43 -11.11
CA SER A 108 5.01 4.90 -11.13
C SER A 108 5.28 6.09 -12.08
N MET A 109 4.32 6.45 -12.94
CA MET A 109 4.41 7.67 -13.75
C MET A 109 4.25 8.95 -12.91
N CYS A 110 3.52 8.86 -11.80
CA CYS A 110 3.19 10.01 -10.94
C CYS A 110 3.87 9.93 -9.56
N TYR A 111 4.18 8.72 -9.08
CA TYR A 111 4.65 8.48 -7.71
C TYR A 111 5.89 7.58 -7.70
N PRO A 112 6.76 7.73 -6.70
CA PRO A 112 7.93 6.86 -6.54
C PRO A 112 7.54 5.37 -6.42
N VAL A 113 8.32 4.49 -7.02
CA VAL A 113 8.05 3.04 -7.00
C VAL A 113 7.97 2.49 -5.57
N TYR A 114 8.85 2.94 -4.68
CA TYR A 114 8.86 2.51 -3.28
C TYR A 114 7.60 2.93 -2.48
N SER A 115 6.78 3.86 -3.00
CA SER A 115 5.51 4.19 -2.36
C SER A 115 4.37 3.22 -2.71
N ILE A 116 4.59 2.31 -3.64
CA ILE A 116 3.60 1.35 -4.13
C ILE A 116 3.71 0.06 -3.32
N SER A 117 2.73 -0.26 -2.48
CA SER A 117 2.65 -1.60 -1.85
C SER A 117 2.45 -2.68 -2.90
N SER A 118 3.28 -3.71 -2.88
CA SER A 118 3.27 -4.78 -3.85
C SER A 118 3.47 -6.14 -3.18
N HIS A 119 2.52 -7.05 -3.37
CA HIS A 119 2.51 -8.33 -2.66
C HIS A 119 2.56 -9.52 -3.60
N VAL A 120 3.28 -10.55 -3.15
CA VAL A 120 3.17 -11.92 -3.67
C VAL A 120 1.93 -12.53 -3.05
N THR A 121 0.87 -12.69 -3.85
CA THR A 121 -0.43 -13.19 -3.39
C THR A 121 -0.63 -14.67 -3.72
N ALA A 122 -1.70 -15.26 -3.24
CA ALA A 122 -2.04 -16.66 -3.51
C ALA A 122 -2.29 -16.93 -5.01
N SER A 123 -2.06 -18.16 -5.44
CA SER A 123 -2.43 -18.68 -6.75
C SER A 123 -3.23 -19.97 -6.57
N PRO A 124 -4.36 -20.16 -7.26
CA PRO A 124 -5.00 -19.22 -8.19
C PRO A 124 -5.41 -17.90 -7.52
N ASN A 125 -5.35 -16.77 -8.26
CA ASN A 125 -5.77 -15.49 -7.74
C ASN A 125 -7.27 -15.51 -7.44
N HIS A 126 -7.66 -15.07 -6.23
CA HIS A 126 -9.03 -15.16 -5.74
C HIS A 126 -10.05 -14.28 -6.50
N GLN A 127 -9.59 -13.24 -7.22
CA GLN A 127 -10.47 -12.31 -7.93
C GLN A 127 -10.72 -12.74 -9.37
N CYS A 128 -9.71 -13.26 -10.06
CA CYS A 128 -9.81 -13.59 -11.49
C CYS A 128 -9.57 -15.07 -11.81
N GLY A 129 -9.21 -15.90 -10.82
CA GLY A 129 -8.93 -17.33 -10.99
C GLY A 129 -7.67 -17.64 -11.79
N ARG A 130 -6.82 -16.65 -12.05
CA ARG A 130 -5.59 -16.84 -12.83
C ARG A 130 -4.54 -17.57 -12.02
N ASP A 131 -3.94 -18.59 -12.62
CA ASP A 131 -2.72 -19.21 -12.12
C ASP A 131 -1.49 -18.48 -12.62
N THR A 132 -0.60 -18.14 -11.71
CA THR A 132 0.70 -17.52 -11.97
C THR A 132 1.78 -18.18 -11.13
N SER A 133 2.96 -18.43 -11.72
CA SER A 133 4.07 -19.00 -10.96
C SER A 133 4.47 -18.11 -9.77
N LEU A 134 4.97 -18.72 -8.71
CA LEU A 134 5.47 -17.99 -7.53
C LEU A 134 6.55 -16.98 -7.95
N ARG A 135 7.42 -17.37 -8.88
CA ARG A 135 8.44 -16.49 -9.46
C ARG A 135 7.85 -15.27 -10.15
N THR A 136 6.87 -15.44 -11.05
CA THR A 136 6.23 -14.31 -11.74
C THR A 136 5.58 -13.34 -10.77
N ARG A 137 4.91 -13.85 -9.72
CA ARG A 137 4.31 -13.02 -8.67
C ARG A 137 5.36 -12.20 -7.93
N ALA A 138 6.51 -12.81 -7.60
CA ALA A 138 7.62 -12.10 -6.97
C ALA A 138 8.28 -11.07 -7.89
N ASP A 139 8.52 -11.42 -9.17
CA ASP A 139 9.13 -10.49 -10.14
C ASP A 139 8.29 -9.21 -10.30
N VAL A 140 6.97 -9.32 -10.26
CA VAL A 140 6.07 -8.16 -10.23
C VAL A 140 6.11 -7.43 -8.89
N ALA A 141 6.14 -8.17 -7.78
CA ALA A 141 6.14 -7.58 -6.45
C ALA A 141 7.43 -6.80 -6.13
N TYR A 142 8.58 -7.15 -6.72
CA TYR A 142 9.82 -6.38 -6.58
C TYR A 142 9.71 -4.96 -7.16
N CYS A 143 8.74 -4.68 -8.03
CA CYS A 143 8.48 -3.35 -8.54
C CYS A 143 7.59 -2.51 -7.60
N GLY A 144 7.89 -2.50 -6.31
CA GLY A 144 7.20 -1.78 -5.25
C GLY A 144 7.75 -2.13 -3.88
N THR A 145 7.07 -1.70 -2.83
CA THR A 145 7.38 -2.14 -1.46
C THR A 145 6.88 -3.58 -1.29
N PHE A 146 7.84 -4.49 -1.22
CA PHE A 146 7.63 -5.93 -1.31
C PHE A 146 6.99 -6.52 -0.05
N GLY A 147 6.05 -7.45 -0.24
CA GLY A 147 5.44 -8.22 0.84
C GLY A 147 4.79 -9.52 0.36
N TYR A 148 4.30 -10.31 1.30
CA TYR A 148 3.55 -11.53 1.04
C TYR A 148 2.13 -11.42 1.59
N GLU A 149 1.15 -11.84 0.80
CA GLU A 149 -0.26 -11.93 1.16
C GLU A 149 -0.79 -13.30 0.71
N LEU A 150 -0.37 -14.34 1.44
CA LEU A 150 -0.73 -15.72 1.15
C LEU A 150 -0.67 -16.58 2.42
N ASP A 151 -1.32 -17.74 2.38
CA ASP A 151 -1.32 -18.70 3.48
C ASP A 151 -0.09 -19.62 3.37
N VAL A 152 0.96 -19.29 4.11
CA VAL A 152 2.21 -20.05 4.13
C VAL A 152 2.06 -21.49 4.63
N THR A 153 0.98 -21.80 5.34
CA THR A 153 0.74 -23.17 5.84
C THR A 153 0.30 -24.17 4.76
N LYS A 154 -0.05 -23.65 3.57
CA LYS A 154 -0.47 -24.44 2.41
C LYS A 154 0.63 -24.63 1.35
N MET A 155 1.81 -24.13 1.63
CA MET A 155 2.93 -24.17 0.70
C MET A 155 3.73 -25.47 0.80
N SER A 156 4.30 -25.90 -0.32
CA SER A 156 5.27 -26.99 -0.33
C SER A 156 6.63 -26.57 0.21
N ASP A 157 7.49 -27.55 0.53
CA ASP A 157 8.85 -27.25 0.98
C ASP A 157 9.67 -26.54 -0.12
N GLU A 158 9.44 -26.89 -1.40
CA GLU A 158 10.08 -26.24 -2.54
C GLU A 158 9.68 -24.77 -2.66
N GLU A 159 8.38 -24.47 -2.51
CA GLU A 159 7.88 -23.09 -2.51
C GLU A 159 8.43 -22.29 -1.34
N PHE A 160 8.62 -22.93 -0.19
CA PHE A 160 9.24 -22.30 0.99
C PHE A 160 10.70 -21.93 0.72
N GLU A 161 11.48 -22.79 0.06
CA GLU A 161 12.87 -22.47 -0.31
C GLU A 161 12.92 -21.35 -1.37
N GLU A 162 11.97 -21.32 -2.29
CA GLU A 162 11.85 -20.21 -3.25
C GLU A 162 11.55 -18.89 -2.54
N ILE A 163 10.62 -18.85 -1.59
CA ILE A 163 10.32 -17.66 -0.76
C ILE A 163 11.56 -17.17 -0.02
N LYS A 164 12.34 -18.06 0.58
CA LYS A 164 13.59 -17.67 1.26
C LYS A 164 14.58 -17.01 0.31
N ALA A 165 14.67 -17.53 -0.91
CA ALA A 165 15.53 -16.95 -1.96
C ALA A 165 15.00 -15.57 -2.40
N GLN A 166 13.67 -15.42 -2.54
CA GLN A 166 13.01 -14.16 -2.89
C GLN A 166 13.25 -13.10 -1.82
N ILE A 167 13.07 -13.41 -0.55
CA ILE A 167 13.33 -12.49 0.58
C ILE A 167 14.81 -12.06 0.61
N LYS A 168 15.73 -13.01 0.36
CA LYS A 168 17.16 -12.69 0.30
C LYS A 168 17.49 -11.76 -0.87
N PHE A 169 16.82 -11.95 -2.00
CA PHE A 169 16.98 -11.08 -3.17
C PHE A 169 16.42 -9.68 -2.89
N GLU A 170 15.20 -9.59 -2.34
CA GLU A 170 14.56 -8.33 -1.98
C GLU A 170 15.46 -7.49 -1.06
N LYS A 171 15.93 -8.08 0.05
CA LYS A 171 16.84 -7.39 0.98
C LYS A 171 18.12 -6.86 0.33
N ARG A 172 18.59 -7.49 -0.74
CA ARG A 172 19.76 -7.05 -1.49
C ARG A 172 19.46 -5.86 -2.39
N ILE A 173 18.24 -5.78 -2.95
CA ILE A 173 17.84 -4.72 -3.88
C ILE A 173 17.09 -3.57 -3.21
N GLN A 174 16.74 -3.68 -1.93
CA GLN A 174 15.89 -2.71 -1.22
C GLN A 174 16.43 -1.28 -1.30
N ASP A 175 17.74 -1.09 -1.09
CA ASP A 175 18.34 0.23 -1.22
C ASP A 175 18.25 0.78 -2.65
N LEU A 176 18.44 -0.07 -3.65
CA LEU A 176 18.25 0.31 -5.05
C LEU A 176 16.80 0.68 -5.37
N MET A 177 15.83 -0.03 -4.80
CA MET A 177 14.40 0.29 -4.99
C MET A 177 13.98 1.60 -4.34
N CYS A 178 14.59 1.95 -3.21
CA CYS A 178 14.31 3.20 -2.48
C CYS A 178 15.03 4.42 -3.08
N ASN A 179 16.27 4.25 -3.51
CA ASN A 179 17.19 5.35 -3.81
C ASN A 179 17.72 5.35 -5.26
N GLY A 180 17.43 4.31 -6.05
CA GLY A 180 17.90 4.18 -7.43
C GLY A 180 17.02 4.90 -8.45
N ASP A 181 17.53 5.03 -9.66
CA ASP A 181 16.80 5.58 -10.81
C ASP A 181 15.95 4.50 -11.50
N LEU A 182 14.70 4.82 -11.82
CA LEU A 182 13.79 3.93 -12.54
C LEU A 182 13.86 4.16 -14.06
N TYR A 183 14.27 3.13 -14.82
CA TYR A 183 14.27 3.12 -16.27
C TYR A 183 13.21 2.18 -16.81
N ARG A 184 12.23 2.70 -17.57
CA ARG A 184 11.15 1.91 -18.19
C ARG A 184 11.60 1.41 -19.55
N LEU A 185 11.97 0.12 -19.64
CA LEU A 185 12.48 -0.48 -20.87
C LEU A 185 11.37 -1.00 -21.79
N ILE A 186 10.26 -1.47 -21.21
CA ILE A 186 9.13 -2.06 -21.94
C ILE A 186 7.82 -1.51 -21.36
N ASN A 187 6.89 -1.14 -22.26
CA ASN A 187 5.57 -0.68 -21.87
C ASN A 187 4.59 -1.88 -21.81
N PRO A 188 4.02 -2.22 -20.66
CA PRO A 188 3.13 -3.37 -20.52
C PRO A 188 1.76 -3.20 -21.21
N TYR A 189 1.46 -2.02 -21.76
CA TYR A 189 0.26 -1.77 -22.57
C TYR A 189 0.46 -2.06 -24.06
N GLU A 190 1.70 -2.11 -24.51
CA GLU A 190 2.07 -2.30 -25.94
C GLU A 190 2.51 -3.72 -26.24
N THR A 191 2.70 -4.56 -25.24
CA THR A 191 3.16 -5.94 -25.39
C THR A 191 2.04 -6.92 -25.03
N ASN A 192 1.82 -7.91 -25.88
CA ASN A 192 0.99 -9.08 -25.57
C ASN A 192 1.90 -10.14 -24.92
N TYR A 193 1.69 -10.40 -23.65
CA TYR A 193 2.34 -11.48 -22.91
C TYR A 193 1.51 -12.75 -22.99
#